data_dde456d4bab96bc4ffa2fa29e381984b
#
_entry.id   dde456d4bab96bc4ffa2fa29e381984b
#
_cell.length_a   1.000
_cell.length_b   1.000
_cell.length_c   1.000
_cell.angle_alpha   90.00
_cell.angle_beta   90.00
_cell.angle_gamma   90.00
#
_symmetry.space_group_name_H-M   'P 1'
#
loop_
_entity.id
_entity.type
_entity.pdbx_description
1 polymer ?
#
loop_
_entity_poly.entity_id
_entity_poly.type
_entity_poly.pdbx_seq_one_letter_code
_entity_poly.pdbx_strand_id
1 'polypeptide(L)'
;MKSILTLSPSIASLLILASCSKQPTEIASSTEDNSELETRVSALETTVDLILDNPEIAKIKKKYPDALSTESGLHYTVTKEGTGDSTPKVGDSVTAHYKGTLLNGVKFDSSYDRGEPFVFEVGLGRVIKGWDEAFLAMKKGEKRTLIIPSDLGYGPRGAGGSIPANATLLFDVELIAFE
;
A
#
# COMPACT_ATOMS: atom_id res chain seq x y z
N MET A 1 42.99 -26.27 23.04
CA MET A 1 44.14 -26.27 22.13
C MET A 1 43.73 -25.44 20.94
N LYS A 2 44.09 -24.13 20.92
CA LYS A 2 45.12 -23.48 20.09
C LYS A 2 44.98 -23.86 18.61
N SER A 3 44.68 -22.94 17.68
CA SER A 3 45.56 -21.89 17.24
C SER A 3 44.82 -20.79 16.45
N ILE A 4 45.20 -19.59 16.74
CA ILE A 4 44.99 -18.34 16.00
C ILE A 4 45.95 -18.35 14.81
N LEU A 5 45.51 -17.95 13.61
CA LEU A 5 46.42 -17.50 12.56
C LEU A 5 45.93 -16.16 11.99
N THR A 6 46.61 -15.15 12.37
CA THR A 6 46.66 -13.80 11.79
C THR A 6 47.51 -13.83 10.53
N LEU A 7 47.11 -13.18 9.45
CA LEU A 7 48.01 -12.75 8.39
C LEU A 7 47.69 -11.34 7.96
N SER A 8 48.66 -10.46 8.13
CA SER A 8 48.71 -9.05 7.79
C SER A 8 49.36 -8.84 6.39
N PRO A 9 49.43 -7.63 5.88
CA PRO A 9 49.36 -7.31 4.44
C PRO A 9 50.71 -7.18 3.78
N SER A 10 50.77 -7.21 2.46
CA SER A 10 51.99 -6.80 1.73
C SER A 10 51.66 -5.96 0.53
N ILE A 11 52.25 -4.83 0.55
CA ILE A 11 52.39 -3.71 -0.37
C ILE A 11 53.08 -4.18 -1.66
N ALA A 12 52.59 -3.78 -2.82
CA ALA A 12 53.43 -3.63 -4.00
C ALA A 12 52.93 -2.47 -4.85
N SER A 13 53.69 -1.41 -4.82
CA SER A 13 53.67 -0.27 -5.76
C SER A 13 53.95 -0.72 -7.18
N LEU A 14 53.20 -0.17 -8.15
CA LEU A 14 53.71 -0.01 -9.50
C LEU A 14 53.21 1.32 -10.06
N LEU A 15 54.16 2.28 -10.18
CA LEU A 15 54.03 3.51 -10.94
C LEU A 15 54.02 3.19 -12.46
N ILE A 16 52.99 3.68 -13.15
CA ILE A 16 53.08 3.92 -14.60
C ILE A 16 52.56 5.33 -14.86
N LEU A 17 53.49 6.22 -15.19
CA LEU A 17 53.27 7.53 -15.79
C LEU A 17 52.78 7.35 -17.24
N ALA A 18 51.59 7.85 -17.56
CA ALA A 18 51.25 8.22 -18.92
C ALA A 18 50.41 9.49 -18.87
N SER A 19 51.06 10.55 -19.30
CA SER A 19 50.52 11.87 -19.62
C SER A 19 49.50 11.75 -20.75
N CYS A 20 48.25 12.18 -20.51
CA CYS A 20 47.40 12.69 -21.57
C CYS A 20 46.38 13.66 -21.02
N SER A 21 46.53 14.90 -21.44
CA SER A 21 45.69 16.06 -21.11
C SER A 21 44.27 15.85 -21.63
N LYS A 22 43.26 15.76 -20.75
CA LYS A 22 41.88 16.18 -21.00
C LYS A 22 41.29 16.71 -19.71
N GLN A 23 40.76 17.90 -19.78
CA GLN A 23 40.12 18.64 -18.68
C GLN A 23 39.06 17.82 -17.96
N PRO A 24 38.93 17.90 -16.63
CA PRO A 24 37.78 17.38 -15.90
C PRO A 24 36.60 18.34 -16.15
N THR A 25 35.56 17.83 -16.76
CA THR A 25 34.23 18.43 -16.67
C THR A 25 33.85 18.48 -15.19
N GLU A 26 33.66 19.67 -14.69
CA GLU A 26 33.10 19.97 -13.38
C GLU A 26 31.76 19.23 -13.25
N ILE A 27 31.77 18.13 -12.50
CA ILE A 27 30.54 17.57 -11.93
C ILE A 27 30.20 18.55 -10.81
N ALA A 28 29.17 19.40 -11.06
CA ALA A 28 28.60 20.24 -10.05
C ALA A 28 28.20 19.31 -8.87
N SER A 29 28.98 19.44 -7.78
CA SER A 29 28.66 18.91 -6.48
C SER A 29 27.39 19.59 -6.02
N SER A 30 26.24 18.92 -6.23
CA SER A 30 25.04 19.22 -5.48
C SER A 30 25.30 18.75 -4.05
N THR A 31 25.86 19.64 -3.24
CA THR A 31 25.75 19.54 -1.80
C THR A 31 24.28 19.73 -1.47
N GLU A 32 23.49 18.65 -1.60
CA GLU A 32 22.21 18.59 -0.91
C GLU A 32 22.55 18.75 0.57
N ASP A 33 21.97 19.77 1.16
CA ASP A 33 22.22 20.16 2.54
C ASP A 33 21.83 18.98 3.44
N ASN A 34 22.81 18.35 4.08
CA ASN A 34 22.60 17.25 5.00
C ASN A 34 21.57 17.59 6.09
N SER A 35 21.38 18.88 6.39
CA SER A 35 20.38 19.35 7.34
C SER A 35 18.95 19.12 6.85
N GLU A 36 18.70 19.23 5.55
CA GLU A 36 17.39 18.95 4.95
C GLU A 36 17.08 17.45 4.94
N LEU A 37 18.10 16.62 4.66
CA LEU A 37 18.00 15.16 4.76
C LEU A 37 17.73 14.69 6.19
N GLU A 38 18.45 15.21 7.18
CA GLU A 38 18.22 14.90 8.59
C GLU A 38 16.83 15.33 9.07
N THR A 39 16.35 16.49 8.62
CA THR A 39 15.00 16.97 8.93
C THR A 39 13.94 16.07 8.32
N ARG A 40 14.13 15.59 7.08
CA ARG A 40 13.20 14.67 6.41
C ARG A 40 13.20 13.28 7.05
N VAL A 41 14.36 12.77 7.46
CA VAL A 41 14.49 11.50 8.18
C VAL A 41 13.79 11.59 9.54
N SER A 42 14.03 12.65 10.31
CA SER A 42 13.37 12.87 11.60
C SER A 42 11.85 13.01 11.47
N ALA A 43 11.37 13.68 10.42
CA ALA A 43 9.93 13.76 10.12
C ALA A 43 9.34 12.40 9.75
N LEU A 44 10.07 11.58 9.00
CA LEU A 44 9.67 10.22 8.66
C LEU A 44 9.62 9.30 9.90
N GLU A 45 10.62 9.37 10.77
CA GLU A 45 10.66 8.61 12.03
C GLU A 45 9.48 8.98 12.93
N THR A 46 9.19 10.29 13.07
CA THR A 46 8.03 10.75 13.86
C THR A 46 6.71 10.28 13.25
N THR A 47 6.61 10.24 11.93
CA THR A 47 5.40 9.76 11.23
C THR A 47 5.25 8.25 11.39
N VAL A 48 6.34 7.50 11.33
CA VAL A 48 6.34 6.04 11.56
C VAL A 48 5.94 5.71 12.99
N ASP A 49 6.42 6.43 13.99
CA ASP A 49 6.04 6.24 15.40
C ASP A 49 4.57 6.54 15.63
N LEU A 50 4.03 7.62 15.04
CA LEU A 50 2.59 7.94 15.09
C LEU A 50 1.71 6.88 14.43
N ILE A 51 2.21 6.26 13.36
CA ILE A 51 1.50 5.16 12.68
C ILE A 51 1.57 3.87 13.51
N LEU A 52 2.71 3.60 14.17
CA LEU A 52 2.89 2.41 15.00
C LEU A 52 2.10 2.47 16.31
N ASP A 53 1.88 3.66 16.87
CA ASP A 53 1.09 3.88 18.08
C ASP A 53 -0.43 3.93 17.83
N ASN A 54 -0.87 3.87 16.58
CA ASN A 54 -2.31 3.80 16.30
C ASN A 54 -2.86 2.42 16.68
N PRO A 55 -3.71 2.33 17.75
CA PRO A 55 -4.22 1.06 18.23
C PRO A 55 -5.08 0.31 17.19
N GLU A 56 -5.58 1.02 16.20
CA GLU A 56 -6.35 0.45 15.10
C GLU A 56 -5.44 -0.27 14.11
N ILE A 57 -4.31 0.34 13.73
CA ILE A 57 -3.29 -0.29 12.87
C ILE A 57 -2.69 -1.51 13.56
N ALA A 58 -2.43 -1.45 14.87
CA ALA A 58 -1.96 -2.60 15.65
C ALA A 58 -2.96 -3.77 15.62
N LYS A 59 -4.26 -3.49 15.72
CA LYS A 59 -5.33 -4.50 15.57
C LYS A 59 -5.38 -5.10 14.17
N ILE A 60 -5.23 -4.26 13.15
CA ILE A 60 -5.20 -4.68 11.75
C ILE A 60 -4.01 -5.62 11.51
N LYS A 61 -2.79 -5.21 11.87
CA LYS A 61 -1.58 -6.02 11.73
C LYS A 61 -1.67 -7.35 12.48
N LYS A 62 -2.28 -7.35 13.67
CA LYS A 62 -2.49 -8.59 14.45
C LYS A 62 -3.49 -9.53 13.78
N LYS A 63 -4.55 -9.00 13.18
CA LYS A 63 -5.61 -9.81 12.55
C LYS A 63 -5.26 -10.23 11.12
N TYR A 64 -4.50 -9.40 10.42
CA TYR A 64 -4.10 -9.59 9.02
C TYR A 64 -2.58 -9.37 8.87
N PRO A 65 -1.74 -10.27 9.40
CA PRO A 65 -0.28 -10.09 9.41
C PRO A 65 0.33 -10.04 8.01
N ASP A 66 -0.31 -10.69 7.04
CA ASP A 66 0.16 -10.78 5.65
C ASP A 66 -0.52 -9.76 4.72
N ALA A 67 -1.24 -8.76 5.28
CA ALA A 67 -1.87 -7.72 4.48
C ALA A 67 -0.81 -6.83 3.81
N LEU A 68 -0.96 -6.65 2.50
CA LEU A 68 -0.19 -5.69 1.72
C LEU A 68 -0.74 -4.29 1.94
N SER A 69 0.12 -3.27 1.82
CA SER A 69 -0.25 -1.86 1.97
C SER A 69 0.09 -1.10 0.70
N THR A 70 -0.76 -0.16 0.32
CA THR A 70 -0.49 0.81 -0.73
C THR A 70 0.01 2.13 -0.14
N GLU A 71 0.53 3.02 -0.97
CA GLU A 71 0.98 4.36 -0.56
C GLU A 71 -0.16 5.23 0.01
N SER A 72 -1.39 5.00 -0.42
CA SER A 72 -2.58 5.71 0.08
C SER A 72 -2.99 5.28 1.49
N GLY A 73 -2.43 4.17 2.01
CA GLY A 73 -2.80 3.57 3.29
C GLY A 73 -3.92 2.51 3.18
N LEU A 74 -4.34 2.14 1.98
CA LEU A 74 -5.21 0.98 1.79
C LEU A 74 -4.44 -0.29 2.14
N HIS A 75 -5.02 -1.18 2.96
CA HIS A 75 -4.47 -2.51 3.20
C HIS A 75 -5.36 -3.56 2.56
N TYR A 76 -4.76 -4.64 2.04
CA TYR A 76 -5.53 -5.74 1.45
C TYR A 76 -4.81 -7.08 1.53
N THR A 77 -5.59 -8.14 1.48
CA THR A 77 -5.10 -9.52 1.35
C THR A 77 -5.80 -10.16 0.16
N VAL A 78 -5.04 -10.76 -0.76
CA VAL A 78 -5.61 -11.57 -1.84
C VAL A 78 -6.01 -12.92 -1.26
N THR A 79 -7.31 -13.21 -1.27
CA THR A 79 -7.87 -14.46 -0.75
C THR A 79 -8.11 -15.49 -1.84
N LYS A 80 -8.19 -15.03 -3.09
CA LYS A 80 -8.25 -15.86 -4.30
C LYS A 80 -7.67 -15.08 -5.45
N GLU A 81 -6.72 -15.67 -6.16
CA GLU A 81 -6.16 -15.09 -7.39
C GLU A 81 -7.19 -15.02 -8.51
N GLY A 82 -7.10 -13.95 -9.29
CA GLY A 82 -7.90 -13.77 -10.48
C GLY A 82 -7.33 -14.48 -11.70
N THR A 83 -8.00 -14.35 -12.82
CA THR A 83 -7.60 -14.96 -14.09
C THR A 83 -7.23 -13.90 -15.13
N GLY A 84 -6.27 -14.23 -16.01
CA GLY A 84 -5.79 -13.33 -17.04
C GLY A 84 -4.86 -12.24 -16.52
N ASP A 85 -4.47 -11.32 -17.42
CA ASP A 85 -3.51 -10.24 -17.12
C ASP A 85 -4.14 -8.85 -17.17
N SER A 86 -5.44 -8.78 -17.48
CA SER A 86 -6.16 -7.51 -17.59
C SER A 86 -6.77 -7.10 -16.26
N THR A 87 -6.69 -5.79 -15.98
CA THR A 87 -7.39 -5.13 -14.87
C THR A 87 -8.32 -4.05 -15.43
N PRO A 88 -9.37 -3.63 -14.69
CA PRO A 88 -10.24 -2.54 -15.11
C PRO A 88 -9.46 -1.23 -15.33
N LYS A 89 -9.95 -0.41 -16.26
CA LYS A 89 -9.49 0.96 -16.50
C LYS A 89 -10.46 1.95 -15.90
N VAL A 90 -10.00 3.18 -15.70
CA VAL A 90 -10.86 4.28 -15.25
C VAL A 90 -12.04 4.43 -16.21
N GLY A 91 -13.25 4.38 -15.69
CA GLY A 91 -14.50 4.47 -16.43
C GLY A 91 -15.10 3.13 -16.85
N ASP A 92 -14.39 2.03 -16.69
CA ASP A 92 -14.97 0.70 -16.94
C ASP A 92 -16.11 0.40 -15.97
N SER A 93 -17.12 -0.29 -16.48
CA SER A 93 -18.23 -0.81 -15.67
C SER A 93 -17.80 -2.09 -14.96
N VAL A 94 -17.67 -2.02 -13.65
CA VAL A 94 -17.26 -3.13 -12.78
C VAL A 94 -18.48 -3.80 -12.18
N THR A 95 -18.54 -5.13 -12.27
CA THR A 95 -19.52 -5.99 -11.59
C THR A 95 -18.83 -6.75 -10.47
N ALA A 96 -19.29 -6.55 -9.23
CA ALA A 96 -18.66 -7.12 -8.05
C ALA A 96 -19.66 -7.64 -7.02
N HIS A 97 -19.27 -8.69 -6.30
CA HIS A 97 -19.88 -9.04 -5.04
C HIS A 97 -19.06 -8.50 -3.87
N TYR A 98 -19.73 -8.16 -2.78
CA TYR A 98 -19.07 -7.71 -1.56
C TYR A 98 -19.86 -8.00 -0.30
N LYS A 99 -19.13 -7.99 0.81
CA LYS A 99 -19.66 -7.96 2.18
C LYS A 99 -18.85 -6.94 2.98
N GLY A 100 -19.53 -5.90 3.47
CA GLY A 100 -18.94 -4.85 4.30
C GLY A 100 -19.19 -5.08 5.78
N THR A 101 -18.13 -5.00 6.59
CA THR A 101 -18.18 -5.10 8.06
C THR A 101 -17.30 -4.04 8.71
N LEU A 102 -17.64 -3.66 9.93
CA LEU A 102 -16.75 -2.88 10.81
C LEU A 102 -15.64 -3.79 11.40
N LEU A 103 -14.60 -3.19 11.98
CA LEU A 103 -13.52 -3.94 12.65
C LEU A 103 -14.01 -4.86 13.78
N ASN A 104 -15.13 -4.51 14.43
CA ASN A 104 -15.77 -5.32 15.46
C ASN A 104 -16.61 -6.48 14.89
N GLY A 105 -16.68 -6.63 13.56
CA GLY A 105 -17.40 -7.70 12.86
C GLY A 105 -18.87 -7.41 12.57
N VAL A 106 -19.39 -6.26 12.96
CA VAL A 106 -20.78 -5.86 12.63
C VAL A 106 -20.89 -5.62 11.13
N LYS A 107 -21.74 -6.40 10.46
CA LYS A 107 -22.05 -6.24 9.04
C LYS A 107 -22.96 -5.03 8.85
N PHE A 108 -22.62 -4.14 7.91
CA PHE A 108 -23.43 -2.98 7.58
C PHE A 108 -24.06 -3.07 6.18
N ASP A 109 -23.43 -3.83 5.25
CA ASP A 109 -23.99 -4.02 3.89
C ASP A 109 -23.43 -5.28 3.24
N SER A 110 -24.17 -5.86 2.28
CA SER A 110 -23.75 -7.03 1.51
C SER A 110 -24.58 -7.20 0.24
N SER A 111 -23.91 -7.33 -0.89
CA SER A 111 -24.54 -7.68 -2.16
C SER A 111 -25.11 -9.12 -2.17
N TYR A 112 -24.52 -10.01 -1.39
CA TYR A 112 -25.02 -11.38 -1.24
C TYR A 112 -26.39 -11.43 -0.55
N ASP A 113 -26.65 -10.54 0.41
CA ASP A 113 -27.94 -10.47 1.10
C ASP A 113 -29.07 -9.96 0.16
N ARG A 114 -28.71 -9.16 -0.84
CA ARG A 114 -29.64 -8.69 -1.88
C ARG A 114 -29.84 -9.72 -3.01
N GLY A 115 -28.98 -10.71 -3.12
CA GLY A 115 -29.02 -11.75 -4.16
C GLY A 115 -28.54 -11.28 -5.53
N GLU A 116 -27.96 -10.08 -5.63
CA GLU A 116 -27.47 -9.50 -6.89
C GLU A 116 -26.13 -8.81 -6.72
N PRO A 117 -25.23 -8.86 -7.73
CA PRO A 117 -23.97 -8.13 -7.69
C PRO A 117 -24.20 -6.62 -7.81
N PHE A 118 -23.25 -5.86 -7.33
CA PHE A 118 -23.22 -4.42 -7.46
C PHE A 118 -22.44 -4.01 -8.71
N VAL A 119 -22.99 -3.07 -9.48
CA VAL A 119 -22.38 -2.56 -10.71
C VAL A 119 -22.07 -1.09 -10.54
N PHE A 120 -20.85 -0.66 -10.89
CA PHE A 120 -20.42 0.74 -10.79
C PHE A 120 -19.31 1.04 -11.78
N GLU A 121 -19.14 2.33 -12.14
CA GLU A 121 -18.02 2.83 -12.94
C GLU A 121 -16.83 3.10 -12.03
N VAL A 122 -15.69 2.41 -12.27
CA VAL A 122 -14.50 2.48 -11.42
C VAL A 122 -13.63 3.70 -11.73
N GLY A 123 -13.00 4.27 -10.70
CA GLY A 123 -12.04 5.38 -10.82
C GLY A 123 -12.65 6.75 -11.03
N LEU A 124 -13.98 6.88 -10.97
CA LEU A 124 -14.71 8.13 -11.17
C LEU A 124 -15.29 8.71 -9.88
N GLY A 125 -14.94 8.19 -8.72
CA GLY A 125 -15.46 8.64 -7.42
C GLY A 125 -16.95 8.31 -7.23
N ARG A 126 -17.48 7.29 -7.93
CA ARG A 126 -18.84 6.77 -7.74
C ARG A 126 -18.97 5.93 -6.49
N VAL A 127 -17.84 5.42 -6.01
CA VAL A 127 -17.70 4.63 -4.79
C VAL A 127 -16.63 5.26 -3.88
N ILE A 128 -16.41 4.70 -2.69
CA ILE A 128 -15.37 5.18 -1.80
C ILE A 128 -13.98 5.00 -2.43
N LYS A 129 -13.04 5.89 -2.10
CA LYS A 129 -11.69 5.93 -2.71
C LYS A 129 -10.96 4.59 -2.65
N GLY A 130 -11.06 3.90 -1.50
CA GLY A 130 -10.43 2.59 -1.33
C GLY A 130 -10.98 1.52 -2.28
N TRP A 131 -12.22 1.63 -2.72
CA TRP A 131 -12.79 0.76 -3.75
C TRP A 131 -12.27 1.10 -5.14
N ASP A 132 -12.30 2.38 -5.52
CA ASP A 132 -11.76 2.81 -6.82
C ASP A 132 -10.32 2.33 -6.98
N GLU A 133 -9.48 2.51 -5.96
CA GLU A 133 -8.09 2.06 -5.97
C GLU A 133 -7.95 0.54 -6.05
N ALA A 134 -8.69 -0.18 -5.20
CA ALA A 134 -8.59 -1.64 -5.13
C ALA A 134 -9.01 -2.30 -6.43
N PHE A 135 -10.17 -1.91 -6.98
CA PHE A 135 -10.74 -2.55 -8.17
C PHE A 135 -9.94 -2.27 -9.44
N LEU A 136 -9.28 -1.10 -9.57
CA LEU A 136 -8.37 -0.81 -10.67
C LEU A 136 -7.14 -1.76 -10.71
N ALA A 137 -6.81 -2.37 -9.58
CA ALA A 137 -5.68 -3.29 -9.44
C ALA A 137 -6.10 -4.78 -9.36
N MET A 138 -7.40 -5.09 -9.43
CA MET A 138 -7.91 -6.46 -9.35
C MET A 138 -8.07 -7.08 -10.74
N LYS A 139 -7.86 -8.40 -10.81
CA LYS A 139 -8.13 -9.20 -12.00
C LYS A 139 -9.51 -9.85 -11.92
N LYS A 140 -10.06 -10.23 -13.06
CA LYS A 140 -11.34 -10.95 -13.12
C LYS A 140 -11.32 -12.25 -12.29
N GLY A 141 -12.33 -12.46 -11.45
CA GLY A 141 -12.46 -13.60 -10.55
C GLY A 141 -11.62 -13.52 -9.29
N GLU A 142 -10.87 -12.43 -9.11
CA GLU A 142 -10.07 -12.21 -7.91
C GLU A 142 -10.96 -11.85 -6.71
N LYS A 143 -10.53 -12.34 -5.53
CA LYS A 143 -11.14 -11.98 -4.25
C LYS A 143 -10.10 -11.36 -3.34
N ARG A 144 -10.48 -10.26 -2.72
CA ARG A 144 -9.66 -9.58 -1.70
C ARG A 144 -10.46 -9.31 -0.44
N THR A 145 -9.78 -9.34 0.69
CA THR A 145 -10.23 -8.64 1.89
C THR A 145 -9.55 -7.28 1.90
N LEU A 146 -10.33 -6.21 1.82
CA LEU A 146 -9.86 -4.82 1.87
C LEU A 146 -10.04 -4.30 3.29
N ILE A 147 -9.03 -3.58 3.79
CA ILE A 147 -9.07 -2.87 5.06
C ILE A 147 -8.88 -1.40 4.71
N ILE A 148 -9.97 -0.66 4.76
CA ILE A 148 -10.07 0.70 4.24
C ILE A 148 -10.10 1.68 5.40
N PRO A 149 -9.03 2.48 5.62
CA PRO A 149 -9.04 3.56 6.59
C PRO A 149 -10.15 4.57 6.30
N SER A 150 -10.58 5.29 7.32
CA SER A 150 -11.69 6.24 7.20
C SER A 150 -11.51 7.27 6.08
N ASP A 151 -10.29 7.74 5.84
CA ASP A 151 -9.97 8.76 4.83
C ASP A 151 -10.15 8.26 3.38
N LEU A 152 -10.07 6.95 3.19
CA LEU A 152 -10.38 6.27 1.94
C LEU A 152 -11.82 5.71 1.91
N GLY A 153 -12.56 5.87 3.01
CA GLY A 153 -13.93 5.42 3.20
C GLY A 153 -14.91 6.60 3.33
N TYR A 154 -15.65 6.63 4.44
CA TYR A 154 -16.69 7.64 4.71
C TYR A 154 -16.24 8.79 5.61
N GLY A 155 -14.97 8.79 6.04
CA GLY A 155 -14.34 9.88 6.79
C GLY A 155 -15.02 10.22 8.12
N PRO A 156 -14.92 11.50 8.54
CA PRO A 156 -15.43 11.96 9.85
C PRO A 156 -16.96 12.01 9.92
N ARG A 157 -17.66 11.82 8.81
CA ARG A 157 -19.15 11.85 8.79
C ARG A 157 -19.75 10.47 9.01
N GLY A 158 -19.03 9.37 8.68
CA GLY A 158 -19.60 8.04 8.63
C GLY A 158 -20.71 7.94 7.57
N ALA A 159 -21.56 6.91 7.64
CA ALA A 159 -22.66 6.74 6.70
C ALA A 159 -23.86 5.98 7.31
N GLY A 160 -25.06 6.42 6.93
CA GLY A 160 -26.33 5.70 7.13
C GLY A 160 -26.67 5.25 8.55
N GLY A 161 -26.09 5.85 9.58
CA GLY A 161 -26.26 5.43 10.97
C GLY A 161 -25.62 4.08 11.33
N SER A 162 -25.21 3.30 10.33
CA SER A 162 -24.57 1.98 10.54
C SER A 162 -23.03 2.06 10.52
N ILE A 163 -22.47 3.10 9.93
CA ILE A 163 -21.03 3.34 9.86
C ILE A 163 -20.68 4.56 10.69
N PRO A 164 -19.99 4.39 11.83
CA PRO A 164 -19.57 5.49 12.69
C PRO A 164 -18.60 6.46 12.00
N ALA A 165 -18.46 7.65 12.58
CA ALA A 165 -17.43 8.60 12.19
C ALA A 165 -16.03 7.97 12.38
N ASN A 166 -15.12 8.23 11.44
CA ASN A 166 -13.74 7.76 11.43
C ASN A 166 -13.59 6.23 11.51
N ALA A 167 -14.60 5.48 11.05
CA ALA A 167 -14.54 4.02 11.08
C ALA A 167 -13.64 3.47 9.97
N THR A 168 -12.73 2.56 10.34
CA THR A 168 -12.07 1.66 9.38
C THR A 168 -13.05 0.56 8.95
N LEU A 169 -13.10 0.32 7.66
CA LEU A 169 -14.02 -0.62 7.03
C LEU A 169 -13.29 -1.88 6.57
N LEU A 170 -13.94 -3.02 6.73
CA LEU A 170 -13.53 -4.29 6.15
C LEU A 170 -14.49 -4.66 5.03
N PHE A 171 -13.96 -4.97 3.86
CA PHE A 171 -14.74 -5.48 2.76
C PHE A 171 -14.13 -6.78 2.22
N ASP A 172 -14.90 -7.85 2.23
CA ASP A 172 -14.62 -9.00 1.40
C ASP A 172 -15.25 -8.73 0.03
N VAL A 173 -14.41 -8.62 -1.01
CA VAL A 173 -14.84 -8.29 -2.38
C VAL A 173 -14.47 -9.38 -3.37
N GLU A 174 -15.28 -9.52 -4.42
CA GLU A 174 -15.03 -10.39 -5.57
C GLU A 174 -15.31 -9.61 -6.86
N LEU A 175 -14.29 -9.47 -7.72
CA LEU A 175 -14.45 -8.91 -9.06
C LEU A 175 -14.97 -9.98 -10.02
N ILE A 176 -16.22 -9.85 -10.43
CA ILE A 176 -16.88 -10.83 -11.32
C ILE A 176 -16.53 -10.56 -12.79
N ALA A 177 -16.72 -9.31 -13.21
CA ALA A 177 -16.48 -8.87 -14.58
C ALA A 177 -16.24 -7.36 -14.64
N PHE A 178 -15.68 -6.92 -15.77
CA PHE A 178 -15.57 -5.49 -16.12
C PHE A 178 -15.59 -5.35 -17.65
N GLU A 179 -16.08 -4.21 -18.14
CA GLU A 179 -16.18 -3.85 -19.57
C GLU A 179 -16.10 -2.35 -19.77
#